data_bf454886d613d7219c943606801d7e51
#
_entry.id   bf454886d613d7219c943606801d7e51
#
_cell.length_a   1.000
_cell.length_b   1.000
_cell.length_c   1.000
_cell.angle_alpha   90.00
_cell.angle_beta   90.00
_cell.angle_gamma   90.00
#
_symmetry.space_group_name_H-M   'P 1'
#
loop_
_entity.id
_entity.type
_entity.pdbx_description
1 polymer ?
#
loop_
_entity_poly.entity_id
_entity_poly.type
_entity_poly.pdbx_seq_one_letter_code
_entity_poly.pdbx_strand_id
1 'polypeptide(L)'
;MPAPTRADGALRPALEHLVKGIVTNPEDVRVRMIDGRRGQRLEVRVHPEDLGTVIGRGGRTAKALRQVLGSIGGRGIRVDIVDAY
;
A
#
# COMPACT_ATOMS: atom_id res chain seq x y z
N MET A 1 8.14 4.17 -25.69
CA MET A 1 7.49 3.73 -24.44
C MET A 1 7.60 4.82 -23.40
N PRO A 2 6.49 5.34 -22.94
CA PRO A 2 6.57 6.38 -21.92
C PRO A 2 7.15 5.79 -20.63
N ALA A 3 8.05 6.52 -20.02
CA ALA A 3 8.56 6.14 -18.71
C ALA A 3 7.38 6.17 -17.72
N PRO A 4 7.34 5.25 -16.74
CA PRO A 4 6.34 5.35 -15.70
C PRO A 4 6.49 6.71 -15.01
N THR A 5 5.38 7.32 -14.65
CA THR A 5 5.43 8.56 -13.91
C THR A 5 6.13 8.32 -12.58
N ARG A 6 6.70 9.35 -11.99
CA ARG A 6 7.32 9.22 -10.67
C ARG A 6 6.35 8.62 -9.66
N ALA A 7 5.08 9.02 -9.74
CA ALA A 7 4.06 8.51 -8.86
C ALA A 7 3.95 6.99 -8.98
N ASP A 8 3.77 6.50 -10.21
CA ASP A 8 3.62 5.06 -10.45
C ASP A 8 4.88 4.29 -10.09
N GLY A 9 6.05 4.83 -10.43
CA GLY A 9 7.32 4.15 -10.19
C GLY A 9 7.75 4.13 -8.73
N ALA A 10 7.36 5.15 -7.95
CA ALA A 10 7.81 5.30 -6.57
C ALA A 10 6.79 4.81 -5.53
N LEU A 11 5.50 4.92 -5.83
CA LEU A 11 4.45 4.64 -4.83
C LEU A 11 4.39 3.18 -4.40
N ARG A 12 4.39 2.26 -5.35
CA ARG A 12 4.32 0.84 -5.05
C ARG A 12 5.51 0.36 -4.21
N PRO A 13 6.77 0.60 -4.63
CA PRO A 13 7.90 0.15 -3.83
C PRO A 13 8.02 0.88 -2.49
N ALA A 14 7.61 2.15 -2.42
CA ALA A 14 7.61 2.88 -1.16
C ALA A 14 6.63 2.27 -0.16
N LEU A 15 5.42 1.97 -0.61
CA LEU A 15 4.41 1.35 0.24
C LEU A 15 4.85 -0.05 0.67
N GLU A 16 5.40 -0.83 -0.26
CA GLU A 16 5.93 -2.16 0.04
C GLU A 16 7.01 -2.08 1.13
N HIS A 17 7.94 -1.16 0.99
CA HIS A 17 9.01 -0.97 1.97
C HIS A 17 8.46 -0.62 3.36
N LEU A 18 7.51 0.32 3.41
CA LEU A 18 6.89 0.73 4.68
C LEU A 18 6.16 -0.43 5.35
N VAL A 19 5.37 -1.18 4.58
CA VAL A 19 4.61 -2.31 5.12
C VAL A 19 5.54 -3.42 5.61
N LYS A 20 6.58 -3.74 4.84
CA LYS A 20 7.56 -4.76 5.25
C LYS A 20 8.26 -4.39 6.55
N GLY A 21 8.37 -3.10 6.84
CA GLY A 21 9.01 -2.64 8.06
C GLY A 21 8.18 -2.82 9.32
N ILE A 22 6.88 -3.06 9.20
CA ILE A 22 5.98 -3.15 10.37
C ILE A 22 5.34 -4.53 10.56
N VAL A 23 5.51 -5.44 9.61
CA VAL A 23 4.90 -6.77 9.70
C VAL A 23 5.88 -7.80 10.25
N THR A 24 5.33 -8.94 10.72
CA THR A 24 6.14 -10.07 11.16
C THR A 24 6.43 -11.05 10.03
N ASN A 25 5.68 -10.98 8.93
CA ASN A 25 5.87 -11.85 7.77
C ASN A 25 6.12 -11.02 6.51
N PRO A 26 7.29 -10.36 6.41
CA PRO A 26 7.57 -9.49 5.27
C PRO A 26 7.64 -10.21 3.94
N GLU A 27 7.95 -11.50 3.93
CA GLU A 27 8.00 -12.33 2.73
C GLU A 27 6.62 -12.52 2.10
N ASP A 28 5.54 -12.29 2.85
CA ASP A 28 4.17 -12.42 2.35
C ASP A 28 3.60 -11.11 1.82
N VAL A 29 4.31 -10.00 1.99
CA VAL A 29 3.84 -8.70 1.54
C VAL A 29 3.88 -8.63 0.01
N ARG A 30 2.75 -8.25 -0.58
CA ARG A 30 2.64 -7.98 -2.02
C ARG A 30 1.87 -6.70 -2.23
N VAL A 31 2.41 -5.81 -3.02
CA VAL A 31 1.77 -4.53 -3.34
C VAL A 31 1.60 -4.44 -4.85
N ARG A 32 0.38 -4.19 -5.30
CA ARG A 32 0.05 -4.07 -6.71
C ARG A 32 -0.73 -2.80 -6.98
N MET A 33 -0.43 -2.15 -8.10
CA MET A 33 -1.25 -1.06 -8.61
C MET A 33 -2.35 -1.66 -9.47
N ILE A 34 -3.59 -1.32 -9.17
CA ILE A 34 -4.75 -1.82 -9.91
C ILE A 34 -5.48 -0.62 -10.51
N ASP A 35 -5.71 -0.68 -11.83
CA ASP A 35 -6.51 0.31 -12.54
C ASP A 35 -7.96 -0.12 -12.53
N GLY A 36 -8.83 0.74 -12.05
CA GLY A 36 -10.25 0.48 -12.00
C GLY A 36 -11.05 1.62 -12.61
N ARG A 37 -12.37 1.44 -12.71
CA ARG A 37 -13.26 2.46 -13.25
C ARG A 37 -13.24 3.75 -12.45
N ARG A 38 -12.93 3.66 -11.16
CA ARG A 38 -12.90 4.81 -10.24
C ARG A 38 -11.50 5.34 -10.03
N GLY A 39 -10.56 4.97 -10.89
CA GLY A 39 -9.18 5.38 -10.78
C GLY A 39 -8.28 4.26 -10.28
N GLN A 40 -7.05 4.63 -9.95
CA GLN A 40 -6.05 3.68 -9.49
C GLN A 40 -6.16 3.42 -7.99
N ARG A 41 -5.81 2.19 -7.61
CA ARG A 41 -5.68 1.83 -6.20
C ARG A 41 -4.45 0.96 -6.01
N LEU A 42 -3.87 1.02 -4.82
CA LEU A 42 -2.79 0.12 -4.42
C LEU A 42 -3.40 -0.95 -3.52
N GLU A 43 -3.25 -2.20 -3.93
CA GLU A 43 -3.69 -3.33 -3.15
C GLU A 43 -2.48 -3.88 -2.38
N VAL A 44 -2.61 -3.91 -1.07
CA VAL A 44 -1.57 -4.41 -0.17
C VAL A 44 -2.03 -5.74 0.40
N ARG A 45 -1.30 -6.80 0.07
CA ARG A 45 -1.57 -8.14 0.59
C ARG A 45 -0.56 -8.47 1.67
N VAL A 46 -1.06 -8.92 2.82
CA VAL A 46 -0.23 -9.29 3.97
C VAL A 46 -0.71 -10.60 4.56
N HIS A 47 0.14 -11.23 5.34
CA HIS A 47 -0.24 -12.43 6.08
C HIS A 47 -1.44 -12.09 7.00
N PRO A 48 -2.41 -13.02 7.16
CA PRO A 48 -3.58 -12.74 7.99
C PRO A 48 -3.26 -12.24 9.40
N GLU A 49 -2.21 -12.75 10.02
CA GLU A 49 -1.84 -12.31 11.37
C GLU A 49 -1.28 -10.88 11.40
N ASP A 50 -0.90 -10.33 10.25
CA ASP A 50 -0.37 -8.97 10.16
C ASP A 50 -1.43 -7.94 9.79
N LEU A 51 -2.64 -8.36 9.43
CA LEU A 51 -3.71 -7.44 9.04
C LEU A 51 -3.99 -6.41 10.12
N GLY A 52 -4.14 -6.86 11.35
CA GLY A 52 -4.42 -5.95 12.46
C GLY A 52 -3.34 -4.90 12.67
N THR A 53 -2.07 -5.29 12.49
CA THR A 53 -0.94 -4.37 12.64
C THR A 53 -0.92 -3.33 11.53
N VAL A 54 -1.17 -3.76 10.29
CA VAL A 54 -1.11 -2.85 9.12
C VAL A 54 -2.30 -1.89 9.12
N ILE A 55 -3.46 -2.35 9.52
CA ILE A 55 -4.63 -1.48 9.65
C ILE A 55 -4.45 -0.55 10.85
N GLY A 56 -4.00 -1.12 11.97
CA GLY A 56 -3.81 -0.38 13.22
C GLY A 56 -5.11 -0.16 13.96
N ARG A 57 -4.98 0.23 15.22
CA ARG A 57 -6.14 0.50 16.06
C ARG A 57 -6.95 1.66 15.48
N GLY A 58 -8.24 1.42 15.20
CA GLY A 58 -9.09 2.43 14.61
C GLY A 58 -8.69 2.85 13.21
N GLY A 59 -7.87 2.04 12.51
CA GLY A 59 -7.41 2.34 11.17
C GLY A 59 -6.27 3.35 11.11
N ARG A 60 -5.62 3.64 12.23
CA ARG A 60 -4.59 4.69 12.31
C ARG A 60 -3.37 4.42 11.46
N THR A 61 -2.88 3.17 11.45
CA THR A 61 -1.72 2.82 10.63
C THR A 61 -2.02 2.94 9.16
N ALA A 62 -3.17 2.41 8.73
CA ALA A 62 -3.60 2.52 7.33
C ALA A 62 -3.75 3.99 6.93
N LYS A 63 -4.30 4.82 7.80
CA LYS A 63 -4.43 6.26 7.54
C LYS A 63 -3.07 6.93 7.40
N ALA A 64 -2.11 6.58 8.27
CA ALA A 64 -0.76 7.11 8.21
C ALA A 64 -0.07 6.72 6.90
N LEU A 65 -0.24 5.48 6.46
CA LEU A 65 0.32 5.02 5.19
C LEU A 65 -0.24 5.83 4.02
N ARG A 66 -1.54 6.10 4.02
CA ARG A 66 -2.18 6.93 2.98
C ARG A 66 -1.63 8.35 2.98
N GLN A 67 -1.38 8.91 4.16
CA GLN A 67 -0.83 10.26 4.28
C GLN A 67 0.59 10.33 3.72
N VAL A 68 1.42 9.34 4.02
CA VAL A 68 2.78 9.27 3.48
C VAL A 68 2.74 9.18 1.96
N LEU A 69 1.88 8.31 1.41
CA LEU A 69 1.71 8.20 -0.03
C LEU A 69 1.25 9.50 -0.66
N GLY A 70 0.32 10.21 0.00
CA GLY A 70 -0.15 11.50 -0.49
C GLY A 70 0.96 12.53 -0.61
N SER A 71 1.92 12.50 0.31
CA SER A 71 3.04 13.45 0.31
C SER A 71 4.07 13.16 -0.79
N ILE A 72 4.09 11.96 -1.34
CA ILE A 72 5.03 11.58 -2.41
C ILE A 72 4.35 11.39 -3.77
N GLY A 73 3.16 11.91 -3.92
CA GLY A 73 2.45 11.92 -5.20
C GLY A 73 1.25 10.98 -5.29
N GLY A 74 0.93 10.26 -4.22
CA GLY A 74 -0.19 9.30 -4.21
C GLY A 74 -1.53 9.89 -3.82
N ARG A 75 -1.68 11.22 -3.88
CA ARG A 75 -2.94 11.87 -3.53
C ARG A 75 -4.06 11.37 -4.46
N GLY A 76 -5.15 10.95 -3.86
CA GLY A 76 -6.28 10.42 -4.62
C GLY A 76 -6.20 8.93 -4.94
N ILE A 77 -5.08 8.29 -4.67
CA ILE A 77 -4.94 6.85 -4.87
C ILE A 77 -5.44 6.13 -3.62
N ARG A 78 -6.36 5.19 -3.83
CA ARG A 78 -6.89 4.38 -2.74
C ARG A 78 -5.86 3.31 -2.32
N VAL A 79 -5.81 3.02 -1.04
CA VAL A 79 -5.00 1.92 -0.52
C VAL A 79 -5.93 0.91 0.13
N ASP A 80 -5.96 -0.30 -0.40
CA ASP A 80 -6.76 -1.41 0.14
C ASP A 80 -5.84 -2.45 0.74
N ILE A 81 -6.08 -2.80 2.00
CA ILE A 81 -5.28 -3.80 2.71
C ILE A 81 -6.09 -5.08 2.78
N VAL A 82 -5.54 -6.16 2.26
CA VAL A 82 -6.24 -7.43 2.14
C VAL A 82 -5.38 -8.59 2.63
N ASP A 83 -6.05 -9.69 2.89
CA ASP A 83 -5.46 -10.95 3.30
C ASP A 83 -4.74 -11.60 2.10
N ALA A 84 -3.52 -12.07 2.31
CA ALA A 84 -2.74 -12.73 1.25
C ALA A 84 -3.24 -14.15 0.91
N TYR A 85 -4.06 -14.75 1.77
CA TYR A 85 -4.52 -16.12 1.59
C TYR A 85 -6.03 -16.25 1.44
#